data_6789b61f75fe925abe42d6fbc4d83d20
#
_entry.id   6789b61f75fe925abe42d6fbc4d83d20
#
_cell.length_a   1.000
_cell.length_b   1.000
_cell.length_c   1.000
_cell.angle_alpha   90.00
_cell.angle_beta   90.00
_cell.angle_gamma   90.00
#
_symmetry.space_group_name_H-M   'P 1'
#
loop_
_entity.id
_entity.type
_entity.pdbx_description
1 polymer ?
#
loop_
_entity_poly.entity_id
_entity_poly.type
_entity_poly.pdbx_seq_one_letter_code
_entity_poly.pdbx_strand_id
1 'polypeptide(L)'
;MPAVPARMTLRDRWRGWRDRLLLDPRFHRWATAFPLTRPIARRESRALFDIVAGFTYSQVLLACVRLKLFDLLAAGPLDTASLARRLAMPEDGAQRLLAAAASLRLLERHDDGRWGLGRLGAPMVVHPAIAAMVEHHATLYQDLSDPVALLRGERPGTAMSGYWPYADTAPEAIPQSLAADHVADYSTLMSASQPLVSEQVLDAYPLARHRCLLDVGGGEGTFLSAVAQRAPQLDLMLFDLPAVADRARERLGEQGLAARTRVFGGSFFADPLPKGADVITLVRVLFDHPDERVLLILRAVHAALPAGGTVLVSEPMSGTPGAEAIGDAYYGLYLAAMGRGRSRTPAQLQALLEQAGFNRVALLPTRLPLQTRVLSARAG
;
A
#
# COMPACT_ATOMS: atom_id res chain seq x y z
N MET A 1 38.40 -26.69 7.08
CA MET A 1 38.86 -26.59 5.68
C MET A 1 38.58 -25.17 5.22
N PRO A 2 39.57 -24.40 4.69
CA PRO A 2 39.30 -23.06 4.16
C PRO A 2 38.43 -23.18 2.90
N ALA A 3 37.35 -22.40 2.84
CA ALA A 3 36.46 -22.35 1.68
C ALA A 3 37.24 -21.92 0.43
N VAL A 4 37.18 -22.72 -0.62
CA VAL A 4 37.73 -22.38 -1.93
C VAL A 4 37.05 -21.09 -2.42
N PRO A 5 37.79 -20.04 -2.78
CA PRO A 5 37.20 -18.81 -3.27
C PRO A 5 36.45 -19.10 -4.57
N ALA A 6 35.14 -18.80 -4.58
CA ALA A 6 34.31 -18.97 -5.77
C ALA A 6 34.92 -18.19 -6.94
N ARG A 7 35.10 -18.85 -8.10
CA ARG A 7 35.61 -18.20 -9.31
C ARG A 7 34.68 -17.02 -9.69
N MET A 8 35.24 -15.81 -9.62
CA MET A 8 34.56 -14.59 -10.03
C MET A 8 34.11 -14.72 -11.49
N THR A 9 32.81 -14.53 -11.71
CA THR A 9 32.22 -14.54 -13.06
C THR A 9 32.64 -13.29 -13.85
N LEU A 10 32.51 -13.33 -15.17
CA LEU A 10 32.70 -12.11 -16.00
C LEU A 10 31.80 -10.94 -15.58
N ARG A 11 30.59 -11.26 -15.12
CA ARG A 11 29.65 -10.26 -14.56
C ARG A 11 30.19 -9.60 -13.29
N ASP A 12 30.80 -10.38 -12.39
CA ASP A 12 31.37 -9.85 -11.14
C ASP A 12 32.60 -8.98 -11.41
N ARG A 13 33.43 -9.35 -12.37
CA ARG A 13 34.57 -8.54 -12.80
C ARG A 13 34.13 -7.22 -13.43
N TRP A 14 33.09 -7.24 -14.27
CA TRP A 14 32.51 -6.03 -14.87
C TRP A 14 31.89 -5.12 -13.83
N ARG A 15 31.11 -5.69 -12.88
CA ARG A 15 30.55 -4.93 -11.75
C ARG A 15 31.65 -4.27 -10.92
N GLY A 16 32.69 -5.00 -10.53
CA GLY A 16 33.79 -4.46 -9.76
C GLY A 16 34.59 -3.37 -10.51
N TRP A 17 34.69 -3.44 -11.84
CA TRP A 17 35.24 -2.37 -12.65
C TRP A 17 34.35 -1.14 -12.68
N ARG A 18 33.06 -1.33 -12.96
CA ARG A 18 32.05 -0.27 -12.92
C ARG A 18 32.04 0.45 -11.58
N ASP A 19 32.02 -0.30 -10.49
CA ASP A 19 31.94 0.26 -9.14
C ASP A 19 33.18 1.10 -8.80
N ARG A 20 34.36 0.64 -9.19
CA ARG A 20 35.61 1.44 -9.07
C ARG A 20 35.56 2.73 -9.88
N LEU A 21 34.98 2.68 -11.10
CA LEU A 21 34.80 3.86 -11.93
C LEU A 21 33.86 4.86 -11.30
N LEU A 22 32.72 4.37 -10.77
CA LEU A 22 31.70 5.19 -10.09
C LEU A 22 32.21 5.79 -8.75
N LEU A 23 33.25 5.23 -8.14
CA LEU A 23 33.88 5.77 -6.94
C LEU A 23 34.95 6.83 -7.24
N ASP A 24 35.36 7.02 -8.52
CA ASP A 24 36.39 7.99 -8.89
C ASP A 24 35.79 9.39 -9.11
N PRO A 25 36.13 10.40 -8.28
CA PRO A 25 35.68 11.78 -8.48
C PRO A 25 36.11 12.40 -9.83
N ARG A 26 37.19 11.89 -10.45
CA ARG A 26 37.66 12.35 -11.75
C ARG A 26 36.70 11.90 -12.86
N PHE A 27 36.22 10.65 -12.73
CA PHE A 27 35.18 10.12 -13.64
C PHE A 27 33.90 10.96 -13.55
N HIS A 28 33.43 11.32 -12.37
CA HIS A 28 32.23 12.16 -12.22
C HIS A 28 32.39 13.52 -12.91
N ARG A 29 33.53 14.19 -12.72
CA ARG A 29 33.83 15.45 -13.40
C ARG A 29 33.86 15.28 -14.91
N TRP A 30 34.51 14.25 -15.41
CA TRP A 30 34.55 13.93 -16.84
C TRP A 30 33.16 13.61 -17.37
N ALA A 31 32.38 12.77 -16.71
CA ALA A 31 31.04 12.35 -17.15
C ALA A 31 30.05 13.54 -17.23
N THR A 32 30.19 14.54 -16.37
CA THR A 32 29.38 15.76 -16.41
C THR A 32 29.84 16.75 -17.48
N ALA A 33 31.11 16.71 -17.88
CA ALA A 33 31.67 17.57 -18.91
C ALA A 33 31.47 17.01 -20.33
N PHE A 34 31.59 15.69 -20.52
CA PHE A 34 31.54 15.04 -21.82
C PHE A 34 30.11 15.03 -22.41
N PRO A 35 29.89 15.51 -23.64
CA PRO A 35 28.54 15.71 -24.20
C PRO A 35 27.65 14.47 -24.20
N LEU A 36 28.19 13.28 -24.49
CA LEU A 36 27.39 12.04 -24.59
C LEU A 36 27.01 11.47 -23.21
N THR A 37 27.81 11.66 -22.17
CA THR A 37 27.51 11.16 -20.82
C THR A 37 26.81 12.17 -19.95
N ARG A 38 26.90 13.47 -20.27
CA ARG A 38 26.31 14.58 -19.51
C ARG A 38 24.80 14.39 -19.24
N PRO A 39 23.94 13.98 -20.19
CA PRO A 39 22.51 13.78 -19.91
C PRO A 39 22.28 12.68 -18.87
N ILE A 40 23.05 11.59 -18.92
CA ILE A 40 22.98 10.48 -17.97
C ILE A 40 23.43 10.97 -16.58
N ALA A 41 24.62 11.61 -16.50
CA ALA A 41 25.16 12.14 -15.25
C ALA A 41 24.20 13.13 -14.58
N ARG A 42 23.56 14.02 -15.36
CA ARG A 42 22.56 14.96 -14.85
C ARG A 42 21.31 14.24 -14.33
N ARG A 43 20.84 13.21 -15.04
CA ARG A 43 19.68 12.42 -14.60
C ARG A 43 19.96 11.70 -13.29
N GLU A 44 21.12 11.05 -13.18
CA GLU A 44 21.50 10.34 -11.95
C GLU A 44 21.73 11.31 -10.77
N SER A 45 22.38 12.45 -11.01
CA SER A 45 22.54 13.50 -9.98
C SER A 45 21.19 14.06 -9.52
N ARG A 46 20.26 14.27 -10.45
CA ARG A 46 18.90 14.71 -10.11
C ARG A 46 18.16 13.65 -9.29
N ALA A 47 18.22 12.37 -9.70
CA ALA A 47 17.58 11.29 -8.99
C ALA A 47 18.09 11.16 -7.53
N LEU A 48 19.42 11.29 -7.34
CA LEU A 48 20.00 11.31 -5.98
C LEU A 48 19.51 12.53 -5.19
N PHE A 49 19.47 13.72 -5.81
CA PHE A 49 18.98 14.92 -5.14
C PHE A 49 17.50 14.80 -4.77
N ASP A 50 16.68 14.19 -5.64
CA ASP A 50 15.26 13.95 -5.35
C ASP A 50 15.07 13.03 -4.14
N ILE A 51 15.96 12.05 -3.93
CA ILE A 51 15.96 11.25 -2.69
C ILE A 51 16.33 12.10 -1.46
N VAL A 52 17.40 12.91 -1.56
CA VAL A 52 17.84 13.80 -0.47
C VAL A 52 16.77 14.82 -0.10
N ALA A 53 16.06 15.38 -1.09
CA ALA A 53 15.03 16.40 -0.88
C ALA A 53 13.62 15.82 -0.65
N GLY A 54 13.44 14.52 -0.82
CA GLY A 54 12.13 13.85 -0.82
C GLY A 54 11.31 14.10 0.45
N PHE A 55 11.96 14.23 1.60
CA PHE A 55 11.28 14.59 2.86
C PHE A 55 10.62 15.99 2.80
N THR A 56 11.22 16.94 2.10
CA THR A 56 10.63 18.28 1.89
C THR A 56 9.48 18.20 0.89
N TYR A 57 9.63 17.43 -0.19
CA TYR A 57 8.57 17.28 -1.21
C TYR A 57 7.29 16.70 -0.61
N SER A 58 7.40 15.72 0.27
CA SER A 58 6.26 15.16 0.97
C SER A 58 5.62 16.14 1.96
N GLN A 59 6.40 17.02 2.59
CA GLN A 59 5.85 18.08 3.46
C GLN A 59 5.11 19.17 2.67
N VAL A 60 5.53 19.50 1.45
CA VAL A 60 4.77 20.38 0.55
C VAL A 60 3.41 19.75 0.22
N LEU A 61 3.38 18.45 -0.11
CA LEU A 61 2.14 17.73 -0.36
C LEU A 61 1.23 17.74 0.88
N LEU A 62 1.77 17.45 2.06
CA LEU A 62 1.03 17.47 3.32
C LEU A 62 0.43 18.86 3.60
N ALA A 63 1.20 19.93 3.38
CA ALA A 63 0.70 21.31 3.54
C ALA A 63 -0.46 21.58 2.58
N CYS A 64 -0.36 21.18 1.31
CA CYS A 64 -1.43 21.34 0.33
C CYS A 64 -2.70 20.59 0.75
N VAL A 65 -2.58 19.38 1.30
CA VAL A 65 -3.70 18.57 1.80
C VAL A 65 -4.35 19.24 3.00
N ARG A 66 -3.58 19.59 4.04
CA ARG A 66 -4.10 20.21 5.27
C ARG A 66 -4.78 21.54 5.03
N LEU A 67 -4.28 22.32 4.09
CA LEU A 67 -4.88 23.59 3.67
C LEU A 67 -6.03 23.42 2.69
N LYS A 68 -6.39 22.19 2.32
CA LYS A 68 -7.44 21.87 1.31
C LYS A 68 -7.24 22.65 0.00
N LEU A 69 -5.98 22.84 -0.37
CA LEU A 69 -5.59 23.68 -1.52
C LEU A 69 -6.11 23.11 -2.84
N PHE A 70 -6.16 21.79 -2.97
CA PHE A 70 -6.69 21.13 -4.17
C PHE A 70 -8.20 21.36 -4.31
N ASP A 71 -8.96 21.30 -3.21
CA ASP A 71 -10.41 21.54 -3.22
C ASP A 71 -10.72 23.01 -3.56
N LEU A 72 -9.91 23.95 -3.04
CA LEU A 72 -10.06 25.38 -3.36
C LEU A 72 -9.87 25.66 -4.85
N LEU A 73 -8.96 24.94 -5.51
CA LEU A 73 -8.62 25.07 -6.93
C LEU A 73 -9.49 24.21 -7.85
N ALA A 74 -10.27 23.26 -7.31
CA ALA A 74 -11.19 22.44 -8.09
C ALA A 74 -12.29 23.28 -8.78
N ALA A 75 -12.69 24.41 -8.18
CA ALA A 75 -13.65 25.33 -8.75
C ALA A 75 -13.07 26.26 -9.85
N GLY A 76 -11.75 26.27 -10.04
CA GLY A 76 -11.04 27.06 -11.04
C GLY A 76 -9.80 27.80 -10.52
N PRO A 77 -9.00 28.36 -11.42
CA PRO A 77 -7.77 29.05 -11.08
C PRO A 77 -7.96 30.33 -10.26
N LEU A 78 -7.08 30.55 -9.28
CA LEU A 78 -7.09 31.71 -8.37
C LEU A 78 -5.73 32.42 -8.38
N ASP A 79 -5.74 33.72 -8.12
CA ASP A 79 -4.53 34.53 -7.93
C ASP A 79 -3.92 34.31 -6.52
N THR A 80 -2.62 34.68 -6.36
CA THR A 80 -1.88 34.50 -5.09
C THR A 80 -2.54 35.22 -3.92
N ALA A 81 -2.98 36.47 -4.08
CA ALA A 81 -3.57 37.26 -3.01
C ALA A 81 -4.89 36.66 -2.53
N SER A 82 -5.72 36.15 -3.47
CA SER A 82 -6.97 35.45 -3.15
C SER A 82 -6.72 34.14 -2.39
N LEU A 83 -5.71 33.38 -2.81
CA LEU A 83 -5.31 32.15 -2.11
C LEU A 83 -4.75 32.46 -0.72
N ALA A 84 -3.85 33.45 -0.58
CA ALA A 84 -3.31 33.87 0.73
C ALA A 84 -4.41 34.19 1.75
N ARG A 85 -5.42 34.94 1.33
CA ARG A 85 -6.59 35.24 2.18
C ARG A 85 -7.37 34.02 2.57
N ARG A 86 -7.67 33.13 1.61
CA ARG A 86 -8.46 31.89 1.88
C ARG A 86 -7.70 30.90 2.75
N LEU A 87 -6.36 30.86 2.61
CA LEU A 87 -5.48 29.98 3.37
C LEU A 87 -5.08 30.59 4.74
N ALA A 88 -5.54 31.82 5.03
CA ALA A 88 -5.22 32.56 6.25
C ALA A 88 -3.70 32.66 6.51
N MET A 89 -2.92 32.95 5.47
CA MET A 89 -1.46 33.07 5.57
C MET A 89 -0.93 34.33 4.89
N PRO A 90 0.28 34.79 5.26
CA PRO A 90 0.94 35.89 4.56
C PRO A 90 1.16 35.56 3.07
N GLU A 91 1.06 36.56 2.20
CA GLU A 91 1.18 36.38 0.74
C GLU A 91 2.54 35.77 0.34
N ASP A 92 3.63 36.15 1.00
CA ASP A 92 4.96 35.53 0.79
C ASP A 92 4.95 34.02 1.11
N GLY A 93 4.29 33.62 2.19
CA GLY A 93 4.11 32.20 2.54
C GLY A 93 3.30 31.45 1.51
N ALA A 94 2.18 32.05 1.06
CA ALA A 94 1.36 31.49 -0.01
C ALA A 94 2.17 31.35 -1.32
N GLN A 95 2.88 32.40 -1.73
CA GLN A 95 3.73 32.36 -2.93
C GLN A 95 4.77 31.25 -2.87
N ARG A 96 5.43 31.06 -1.73
CA ARG A 96 6.41 29.96 -1.54
C ARG A 96 5.77 28.59 -1.69
N LEU A 97 4.63 28.35 -1.02
CA LEU A 97 3.90 27.09 -1.10
C LEU A 97 3.44 26.80 -2.53
N LEU A 98 2.85 27.80 -3.19
CA LEU A 98 2.32 27.66 -4.55
C LEU A 98 3.43 27.37 -5.57
N ALA A 99 4.57 28.08 -5.47
CA ALA A 99 5.73 27.83 -6.31
C ALA A 99 6.34 26.45 -6.07
N ALA A 100 6.46 26.02 -4.81
CA ALA A 100 6.93 24.68 -4.46
C ALA A 100 5.99 23.60 -5.00
N ALA A 101 4.67 23.74 -4.80
CA ALA A 101 3.68 22.79 -5.30
C ALA A 101 3.68 22.71 -6.83
N ALA A 102 3.86 23.83 -7.53
CA ALA A 102 3.97 23.86 -8.98
C ALA A 102 5.25 23.16 -9.49
N SER A 103 6.39 23.36 -8.81
CA SER A 103 7.63 22.65 -9.15
C SER A 103 7.50 21.12 -9.04
N LEU A 104 6.61 20.65 -8.17
CA LEU A 104 6.24 19.24 -7.99
C LEU A 104 5.07 18.79 -8.87
N ARG A 105 4.60 19.63 -9.81
CA ARG A 105 3.47 19.37 -10.70
C ARG A 105 2.14 19.10 -9.97
N LEU A 106 2.05 19.47 -8.71
CA LEU A 106 0.81 19.45 -7.93
C LEU A 106 -0.12 20.60 -8.37
N LEU A 107 0.46 21.74 -8.69
CA LEU A 107 -0.21 22.89 -9.26
C LEU A 107 0.43 23.26 -10.59
N GLU A 108 -0.23 24.14 -11.35
CA GLU A 108 0.32 24.81 -12.51
C GLU A 108 0.02 26.31 -12.45
N ARG A 109 0.93 27.12 -12.98
CA ARG A 109 0.72 28.56 -13.13
C ARG A 109 0.28 28.84 -14.55
N HIS A 110 -0.87 29.50 -14.69
CA HIS A 110 -1.42 29.92 -15.99
C HIS A 110 -0.73 31.18 -16.52
N ASP A 111 -0.87 31.47 -17.80
CA ASP A 111 -0.26 32.62 -18.46
C ASP A 111 -0.73 33.97 -17.89
N ASP A 112 -1.95 34.01 -17.35
CA ASP A 112 -2.53 35.17 -16.64
C ASP A 112 -2.06 35.32 -15.18
N GLY A 113 -1.10 34.46 -14.76
CA GLY A 113 -0.49 34.49 -13.43
C GLY A 113 -1.27 33.79 -12.34
N ARG A 114 -2.49 33.25 -12.63
CA ARG A 114 -3.29 32.46 -11.69
C ARG A 114 -2.74 31.05 -11.51
N TRP A 115 -3.13 30.42 -10.42
CA TRP A 115 -2.76 29.05 -10.08
C TRP A 115 -3.93 28.11 -10.28
N GLY A 116 -3.69 26.99 -10.92
CA GLY A 116 -4.65 25.92 -11.15
C GLY A 116 -4.12 24.56 -10.69
N LEU A 117 -4.94 23.52 -10.81
CA LEU A 117 -4.54 22.15 -10.51
C LEU A 117 -3.55 21.64 -11.55
N GLY A 118 -2.39 21.15 -11.11
CA GLY A 118 -1.43 20.45 -11.94
C GLY A 118 -1.80 18.99 -12.19
N ARG A 119 -1.03 18.32 -13.04
CA ARG A 119 -1.28 16.92 -13.43
C ARG A 119 -1.27 15.93 -12.26
N LEU A 120 -0.51 16.20 -11.18
CA LEU A 120 -0.49 15.37 -9.97
C LEU A 120 -1.44 15.91 -8.88
N GLY A 121 -1.94 17.13 -9.00
CA GLY A 121 -2.92 17.70 -8.06
C GLY A 121 -4.36 17.34 -8.40
N ALA A 122 -4.72 17.25 -9.67
CA ALA A 122 -6.08 16.90 -10.07
C ALA A 122 -6.56 15.53 -9.50
N PRO A 123 -5.75 14.45 -9.50
CA PRO A 123 -6.12 13.20 -8.85
C PRO A 123 -6.40 13.31 -7.35
N MET A 124 -5.84 14.31 -6.65
CA MET A 124 -6.07 14.50 -5.21
C MET A 124 -7.52 14.88 -4.89
N VAL A 125 -8.19 15.57 -5.81
CA VAL A 125 -9.61 15.93 -5.69
C VAL A 125 -10.52 14.72 -5.94
N VAL A 126 -10.16 13.88 -6.92
CA VAL A 126 -10.97 12.72 -7.34
C VAL A 126 -10.83 11.55 -6.37
N HIS A 127 -9.66 11.43 -5.72
CA HIS A 127 -9.33 10.29 -4.85
C HIS A 127 -9.00 10.75 -3.41
N PRO A 128 -10.02 11.01 -2.57
CA PRO A 128 -9.82 11.49 -1.19
C PRO A 128 -9.00 10.53 -0.33
N ALA A 129 -8.94 9.25 -0.70
CA ALA A 129 -8.08 8.25 -0.07
C ALA A 129 -6.59 8.62 -0.10
N ILE A 130 -6.13 9.32 -1.14
CA ILE A 130 -4.74 9.76 -1.23
C ILE A 130 -4.46 10.83 -0.18
N ALA A 131 -5.39 11.77 0.01
CA ALA A 131 -5.28 12.80 1.04
C ALA A 131 -5.26 12.19 2.45
N ALA A 132 -6.15 11.23 2.74
CA ALA A 132 -6.18 10.50 4.01
C ALA A 132 -4.85 9.75 4.28
N MET A 133 -4.25 9.12 3.26
CA MET A 133 -2.95 8.46 3.37
C MET A 133 -1.84 9.47 3.67
N VAL A 134 -1.84 10.64 3.01
CA VAL A 134 -0.86 11.71 3.26
C VAL A 134 -0.95 12.22 4.69
N GLU A 135 -2.16 12.41 5.24
CA GLU A 135 -2.35 12.78 6.65
C GLU A 135 -1.87 11.71 7.60
N HIS A 136 -2.16 10.45 7.32
CA HIS A 136 -1.70 9.31 8.11
C HIS A 136 -0.18 9.22 8.21
N HIS A 137 0.55 9.63 7.17
CA HIS A 137 2.03 9.64 7.18
C HIS A 137 2.62 10.52 8.28
N ALA A 138 1.87 11.45 8.88
CA ALA A 138 2.36 12.23 10.03
C ALA A 138 2.78 11.32 11.20
N THR A 139 2.06 10.21 11.42
CA THR A 139 2.41 9.18 12.41
C THR A 139 3.69 8.43 12.01
N LEU A 140 3.80 8.04 10.73
CA LEU A 140 4.99 7.36 10.22
C LEU A 140 6.25 8.24 10.30
N TYR A 141 6.14 9.55 10.07
CA TYR A 141 7.27 10.48 10.22
C TYR A 141 7.87 10.49 11.64
N GLN A 142 7.04 10.31 12.67
CA GLN A 142 7.52 10.20 14.05
C GLN A 142 8.42 8.97 14.22
N ASP A 143 8.04 7.86 13.65
CA ASP A 143 8.80 6.62 13.73
C ASP A 143 10.06 6.65 12.87
N LEU A 144 10.00 7.28 11.71
CA LEU A 144 11.14 7.45 10.80
C LEU A 144 12.10 8.59 11.21
N SER A 145 11.85 9.29 12.31
CA SER A 145 12.80 10.29 12.84
C SER A 145 14.18 9.68 13.19
N ASP A 146 14.20 8.39 13.55
CA ASP A 146 15.41 7.57 13.69
C ASP A 146 15.20 6.21 13.01
N PRO A 147 15.42 6.11 11.69
CA PRO A 147 15.21 4.88 10.95
C PRO A 147 16.22 3.78 11.31
N VAL A 148 17.39 4.14 11.88
CA VAL A 148 18.38 3.16 12.29
C VAL A 148 17.94 2.43 13.54
N ALA A 149 17.47 3.15 14.55
CA ALA A 149 16.92 2.56 15.77
C ALA A 149 15.68 1.71 15.46
N LEU A 150 14.81 2.15 14.52
CA LEU A 150 13.67 1.38 14.05
C LEU A 150 14.11 0.03 13.46
N LEU A 151 15.06 0.03 12.53
CA LEU A 151 15.54 -1.18 11.84
C LEU A 151 16.33 -2.12 12.76
N ARG A 152 16.93 -1.61 13.84
CA ARG A 152 17.58 -2.42 14.87
C ARG A 152 16.62 -3.00 15.91
N GLY A 153 15.34 -2.63 15.87
CA GLY A 153 14.37 -3.02 16.89
C GLY A 153 14.63 -2.37 18.26
N GLU A 154 15.34 -1.26 18.30
CA GLU A 154 15.69 -0.51 19.52
C GLU A 154 14.56 0.42 20.01
N ARG A 155 13.46 0.48 19.27
CA ARG A 155 12.26 1.29 19.62
C ARG A 155 11.08 0.38 19.95
N PRO A 156 10.91 -0.04 21.19
CA PRO A 156 9.69 -0.75 21.62
C PRO A 156 8.51 0.23 21.59
N GLY A 157 7.47 -0.12 20.83
CA GLY A 157 6.27 0.72 20.74
C GLY A 157 6.46 1.95 19.85
N THR A 158 6.28 1.77 18.55
CA THR A 158 6.22 2.83 17.56
C THR A 158 4.83 3.49 17.56
N ALA A 159 4.72 4.71 17.06
CA ALA A 159 3.43 5.38 16.91
C ALA A 159 2.52 4.60 15.94
N MET A 160 3.12 4.00 14.90
CA MET A 160 2.42 3.15 13.95
C MET A 160 1.89 1.86 14.56
N SER A 161 2.64 1.20 15.46
CA SER A 161 2.18 -0.02 16.14
C SER A 161 0.98 0.25 17.06
N GLY A 162 0.93 1.43 17.69
CA GLY A 162 -0.21 1.87 18.48
C GLY A 162 -1.45 2.23 17.63
N TYR A 163 -1.24 2.62 16.39
CA TYR A 163 -2.32 2.90 15.43
C TYR A 163 -2.93 1.61 14.85
N TRP A 164 -2.18 0.49 14.86
CA TRP A 164 -2.60 -0.80 14.38
C TRP A 164 -3.09 -1.69 15.53
N PRO A 165 -4.38 -1.71 15.83
CA PRO A 165 -4.90 -2.40 17.03
C PRO A 165 -4.74 -3.92 17.01
N TYR A 166 -4.40 -4.50 15.86
CA TYR A 166 -4.26 -5.94 15.66
C TYR A 166 -2.80 -6.43 15.69
N ALA A 167 -1.82 -5.51 15.80
CA ALA A 167 -0.39 -5.86 15.78
C ALA A 167 0.04 -6.61 17.05
N ASP A 168 -0.58 -6.34 18.21
CA ASP A 168 -0.13 -6.80 19.51
C ASP A 168 -0.86 -8.02 20.07
N THR A 169 -1.83 -8.58 19.35
CA THR A 169 -2.55 -9.74 19.83
C THR A 169 -1.69 -11.00 19.73
N ALA A 170 -1.04 -11.37 20.84
CA ALA A 170 -0.73 -12.76 21.11
C ALA A 170 -2.02 -13.59 20.93
N PRO A 171 -1.96 -14.86 20.50
CA PRO A 171 -3.16 -15.69 20.33
C PRO A 171 -4.06 -15.74 21.55
N GLU A 172 -3.52 -15.41 22.73
CA GLU A 172 -4.16 -15.47 24.04
C GLU A 172 -4.73 -14.13 24.52
N ALA A 173 -4.41 -13.02 23.84
CA ALA A 173 -4.85 -11.69 24.21
C ALA A 173 -5.43 -10.95 23.01
N ILE A 174 -6.62 -11.35 22.55
CA ILE A 174 -7.48 -10.43 21.81
C ILE A 174 -8.04 -9.46 22.86
N PRO A 175 -7.61 -8.20 22.92
CA PRO A 175 -8.23 -7.27 23.83
C PRO A 175 -9.69 -7.12 23.37
N GLN A 176 -10.63 -7.60 24.16
CA GLN A 176 -12.06 -7.33 23.97
C GLN A 176 -12.37 -5.83 24.11
N SER A 177 -11.37 -5.02 24.47
CA SER A 177 -11.43 -3.57 24.60
C SER A 177 -10.35 -2.86 23.78
N LEU A 178 -10.31 -3.10 22.46
CA LEU A 178 -9.66 -2.14 21.57
C LEU A 178 -10.46 -0.84 21.67
N ALA A 179 -9.79 0.28 21.97
CA ALA A 179 -10.44 1.57 22.00
C ALA A 179 -11.15 1.77 20.65
N ALA A 180 -12.47 1.85 20.68
CA ALA A 180 -13.32 1.86 19.48
C ALA A 180 -12.88 2.95 18.46
N ASP A 181 -12.34 4.06 18.99
CA ASP A 181 -11.86 5.20 18.20
C ASP A 181 -10.63 4.86 17.36
N HIS A 182 -9.63 4.14 17.89
CA HIS A 182 -8.43 3.75 17.14
C HIS A 182 -8.74 2.74 16.02
N VAL A 183 -9.70 1.84 16.28
CA VAL A 183 -10.20 0.91 15.26
C VAL A 183 -10.95 1.65 14.16
N ALA A 184 -11.70 2.71 14.51
CA ALA A 184 -12.46 3.50 13.55
C ALA A 184 -11.56 4.27 12.59
N ASP A 185 -10.51 4.94 13.07
CA ASP A 185 -9.58 5.72 12.24
C ASP A 185 -8.85 4.83 11.24
N TYR A 186 -8.34 3.69 11.70
CA TYR A 186 -7.70 2.71 10.84
C TYR A 186 -8.65 2.15 9.77
N SER A 187 -9.84 1.71 10.19
CA SER A 187 -10.85 1.18 9.28
C SER A 187 -11.29 2.21 8.24
N THR A 188 -11.40 3.49 8.63
CA THR A 188 -11.72 4.58 7.73
C THR A 188 -10.64 4.77 6.65
N LEU A 189 -9.35 4.78 7.05
CA LEU A 189 -8.24 4.89 6.11
C LEU A 189 -8.19 3.70 5.13
N MET A 190 -8.35 2.47 5.65
CA MET A 190 -8.36 1.27 4.83
C MET A 190 -9.56 1.26 3.86
N SER A 191 -10.75 1.59 4.35
CA SER A 191 -11.96 1.68 3.53
C SER A 191 -11.84 2.74 2.43
N ALA A 192 -11.23 3.89 2.71
CA ALA A 192 -11.04 4.96 1.73
C ALA A 192 -10.12 4.53 0.57
N SER A 193 -9.06 3.76 0.84
CA SER A 193 -8.10 3.29 -0.17
C SER A 193 -8.53 2.00 -0.89
N GLN A 194 -9.49 1.27 -0.34
CA GLN A 194 -9.94 -0.03 -0.85
C GLN A 194 -10.51 0.00 -2.27
N PRO A 195 -11.28 1.02 -2.72
CA PRO A 195 -11.81 1.06 -4.08
C PRO A 195 -10.75 0.91 -5.17
N LEU A 196 -9.60 1.58 -5.01
CA LEU A 196 -8.49 1.51 -5.97
C LEU A 196 -7.89 0.09 -6.09
N VAL A 197 -7.84 -0.64 -4.96
CA VAL A 197 -7.38 -2.04 -4.93
C VAL A 197 -8.45 -2.97 -5.47
N SER A 198 -9.71 -2.75 -5.10
CA SER A 198 -10.85 -3.57 -5.53
C SER A 198 -10.97 -3.63 -7.05
N GLU A 199 -10.84 -2.49 -7.72
CA GLU A 199 -10.87 -2.43 -9.19
C GLU A 199 -9.79 -3.31 -9.83
N GLN A 200 -8.56 -3.26 -9.29
CA GLN A 200 -7.46 -4.08 -9.81
C GLN A 200 -7.73 -5.58 -9.66
N VAL A 201 -8.30 -6.00 -8.52
CA VAL A 201 -8.65 -7.42 -8.28
C VAL A 201 -9.77 -7.87 -9.20
N LEU A 202 -10.82 -7.08 -9.29
CA LEU A 202 -12.02 -7.39 -10.09
C LEU A 202 -11.74 -7.40 -11.60
N ASP A 203 -10.79 -6.59 -12.07
CA ASP A 203 -10.35 -6.59 -13.46
C ASP A 203 -9.38 -7.76 -13.76
N ALA A 204 -8.57 -8.17 -12.78
CA ALA A 204 -7.59 -9.25 -12.97
C ALA A 204 -8.22 -10.65 -12.95
N TYR A 205 -9.37 -10.84 -12.28
CA TYR A 205 -9.95 -12.16 -12.10
C TYR A 205 -11.47 -12.19 -12.30
N PRO A 206 -11.99 -13.07 -13.19
CA PRO A 206 -13.43 -13.16 -13.49
C PRO A 206 -14.18 -13.91 -12.38
N LEU A 207 -14.77 -13.20 -11.43
CA LEU A 207 -15.55 -13.77 -10.33
C LEU A 207 -16.90 -14.37 -10.77
N ALA A 208 -17.40 -14.00 -11.93
CA ALA A 208 -18.72 -14.44 -12.44
C ALA A 208 -18.88 -15.98 -12.59
N ARG A 209 -17.77 -16.72 -12.62
CA ARG A 209 -17.76 -18.19 -12.68
C ARG A 209 -17.89 -18.89 -11.33
N HIS A 210 -17.90 -18.13 -10.25
CA HIS A 210 -18.04 -18.63 -8.88
C HIS A 210 -19.47 -18.47 -8.38
N ARG A 211 -19.81 -19.23 -7.33
CA ARG A 211 -21.14 -19.21 -6.70
C ARG A 211 -21.12 -18.47 -5.38
N CYS A 212 -20.04 -18.62 -4.61
CA CYS A 212 -19.93 -18.03 -3.29
C CYS A 212 -18.49 -17.57 -3.03
N LEU A 213 -18.33 -16.32 -2.63
CA LEU A 213 -17.05 -15.73 -2.24
C LEU A 213 -17.00 -15.50 -0.74
N LEU A 214 -15.89 -15.91 -0.11
CA LEU A 214 -15.55 -15.54 1.26
C LEU A 214 -14.38 -14.55 1.26
N ASP A 215 -14.59 -13.38 1.82
CA ASP A 215 -13.53 -12.38 2.03
C ASP A 215 -13.01 -12.52 3.48
N VAL A 216 -11.76 -12.96 3.61
CA VAL A 216 -11.11 -13.21 4.91
C VAL A 216 -10.25 -11.99 5.27
N GLY A 217 -10.49 -11.40 6.46
CA GLY A 217 -9.95 -10.10 6.82
C GLY A 217 -10.62 -8.99 6.00
N GLY A 218 -11.92 -9.12 5.73
CA GLY A 218 -12.67 -8.25 4.81
C GLY A 218 -12.98 -6.85 5.34
N GLY A 219 -12.53 -6.52 6.57
CA GLY A 219 -12.78 -5.22 7.19
C GLY A 219 -14.28 -4.92 7.28
N GLU A 220 -14.65 -3.69 6.97
CA GLU A 220 -16.06 -3.25 6.96
C GLU A 220 -16.82 -3.62 5.66
N GLY A 221 -16.30 -4.57 4.85
CA GLY A 221 -16.97 -5.09 3.67
C GLY A 221 -16.87 -4.18 2.42
N THR A 222 -15.92 -3.25 2.37
CA THR A 222 -15.76 -2.35 1.21
C THR A 222 -15.42 -3.13 -0.06
N PHE A 223 -14.56 -4.15 0.01
CA PHE A 223 -14.28 -5.02 -1.13
C PHE A 223 -15.51 -5.82 -1.55
N LEU A 224 -16.25 -6.40 -0.60
CA LEU A 224 -17.48 -7.14 -0.89
C LEU A 224 -18.55 -6.26 -1.55
N SER A 225 -18.64 -4.98 -1.16
CA SER A 225 -19.54 -4.03 -1.82
C SER A 225 -19.20 -3.85 -3.30
N ALA A 226 -17.91 -3.76 -3.64
CA ALA A 226 -17.46 -3.70 -5.02
C ALA A 226 -17.71 -5.02 -5.79
N VAL A 227 -17.46 -6.17 -5.14
CA VAL A 227 -17.81 -7.50 -5.68
C VAL A 227 -19.30 -7.60 -5.96
N ALA A 228 -20.15 -7.14 -5.03
CA ALA A 228 -21.60 -7.17 -5.14
C ALA A 228 -22.12 -6.43 -6.37
N GLN A 229 -21.49 -5.33 -6.73
CA GLN A 229 -21.83 -4.54 -7.92
C GLN A 229 -21.36 -5.24 -9.21
N ARG A 230 -20.16 -5.82 -9.19
CA ARG A 230 -19.54 -6.44 -10.37
C ARG A 230 -20.07 -7.85 -10.69
N ALA A 231 -20.47 -8.61 -9.64
CA ALA A 231 -20.97 -9.98 -9.72
C ALA A 231 -22.26 -10.14 -8.90
N PRO A 232 -23.40 -9.62 -9.39
CA PRO A 232 -24.66 -9.57 -8.64
C PRO A 232 -25.25 -10.94 -8.31
N GLN A 233 -24.84 -11.99 -9.02
CA GLN A 233 -25.29 -13.38 -8.80
C GLN A 233 -24.50 -14.11 -7.69
N LEU A 234 -23.42 -13.53 -7.20
CA LEU A 234 -22.51 -14.18 -6.26
C LEU A 234 -23.03 -14.08 -4.83
N ASP A 235 -23.12 -15.19 -4.12
CA ASP A 235 -23.31 -15.19 -2.68
C ASP A 235 -22.04 -14.69 -1.98
N LEU A 236 -22.20 -13.92 -0.91
CA LEU A 236 -21.10 -13.24 -0.25
C LEU A 236 -20.96 -13.73 1.19
N MET A 237 -19.73 -13.90 1.62
CA MET A 237 -19.35 -14.19 2.99
C MET A 237 -18.21 -13.26 3.40
N LEU A 238 -18.24 -12.80 4.63
CA LEU A 238 -17.16 -12.01 5.26
C LEU A 238 -16.75 -12.69 6.55
N PHE A 239 -15.45 -12.75 6.79
CA PHE A 239 -14.89 -13.18 8.07
C PHE A 239 -13.88 -12.15 8.55
N ASP A 240 -14.10 -11.60 9.75
CA ASP A 240 -13.19 -10.66 10.41
C ASP A 240 -13.37 -10.75 11.93
N LEU A 241 -12.56 -10.02 12.70
CA LEU A 241 -12.70 -9.95 14.16
C LEU A 241 -14.12 -9.51 14.54
N PRO A 242 -14.69 -9.98 15.67
CA PRO A 242 -16.09 -9.77 16.01
C PRO A 242 -16.56 -8.31 15.92
N ALA A 243 -15.79 -7.38 16.50
CA ALA A 243 -16.14 -5.95 16.47
C ALA A 243 -16.10 -5.34 15.06
N VAL A 244 -15.23 -5.86 14.17
CA VAL A 244 -15.16 -5.42 12.76
C VAL A 244 -16.31 -6.03 11.96
N ALA A 245 -16.59 -7.30 12.19
CA ALA A 245 -17.70 -8.03 11.57
C ALA A 245 -19.06 -7.39 11.89
N ASP A 246 -19.25 -6.87 13.11
CA ASP A 246 -20.47 -6.16 13.49
C ASP A 246 -20.67 -4.88 12.67
N ARG A 247 -19.61 -4.06 12.49
CA ARG A 247 -19.65 -2.88 11.63
C ARG A 247 -19.87 -3.24 10.16
N ALA A 248 -19.23 -4.32 9.69
CA ALA A 248 -19.45 -4.80 8.33
C ALA A 248 -20.92 -5.21 8.11
N ARG A 249 -21.56 -5.83 9.09
CA ARG A 249 -22.98 -6.23 9.03
C ARG A 249 -23.90 -5.04 8.90
N GLU A 250 -23.67 -4.01 9.71
CA GLU A 250 -24.42 -2.75 9.63
C GLU A 250 -24.28 -2.10 8.25
N ARG A 251 -23.03 -1.87 7.83
CA ARG A 251 -22.72 -1.19 6.57
C ARG A 251 -23.25 -1.92 5.34
N LEU A 252 -23.09 -3.25 5.28
CA LEU A 252 -23.62 -4.05 4.17
C LEU A 252 -25.15 -4.11 4.21
N GLY A 253 -25.75 -4.04 5.41
CA GLY A 253 -27.20 -3.89 5.60
C GLY A 253 -27.74 -2.59 5.02
N GLU A 254 -27.10 -1.47 5.34
CA GLU A 254 -27.44 -0.13 4.81
C GLU A 254 -27.36 -0.08 3.26
N GLN A 255 -26.48 -0.88 2.67
CA GLN A 255 -26.31 -0.99 1.22
C GLN A 255 -27.32 -1.98 0.57
N GLY A 256 -28.22 -2.56 1.34
CA GLY A 256 -29.19 -3.54 0.85
C GLY A 256 -28.61 -4.91 0.50
N LEU A 257 -27.41 -5.22 1.00
CA LEU A 257 -26.69 -6.47 0.71
C LEU A 257 -26.93 -7.58 1.75
N ALA A 258 -27.68 -7.32 2.83
CA ALA A 258 -27.91 -8.26 3.94
C ALA A 258 -28.49 -9.61 3.49
N ALA A 259 -29.40 -9.62 2.52
CA ALA A 259 -30.08 -10.83 2.07
C ALA A 259 -29.16 -11.87 1.41
N ARG A 260 -28.01 -11.44 0.86
CA ARG A 260 -27.04 -12.33 0.17
C ARG A 260 -25.64 -12.29 0.77
N THR A 261 -25.48 -11.67 1.95
CA THR A 261 -24.18 -11.60 2.66
C THR A 261 -24.31 -12.23 4.03
N ARG A 262 -23.42 -13.18 4.32
CA ARG A 262 -23.26 -13.78 5.64
C ARG A 262 -21.98 -13.25 6.26
N VAL A 263 -22.08 -12.65 7.44
CA VAL A 263 -20.94 -12.06 8.14
C VAL A 263 -20.64 -12.87 9.40
N PHE A 264 -19.38 -13.29 9.54
CA PHE A 264 -18.88 -14.12 10.62
C PHE A 264 -17.80 -13.37 11.41
N GLY A 265 -17.93 -13.34 12.73
CA GLY A 265 -16.94 -12.82 13.65
C GLY A 265 -16.05 -13.93 14.19
N GLY A 266 -14.73 -13.75 14.15
CA GLY A 266 -13.75 -14.69 14.67
C GLY A 266 -12.31 -14.30 14.34
N SER A 267 -11.36 -15.09 14.81
CA SER A 267 -9.95 -14.92 14.52
C SER A 267 -9.46 -16.06 13.61
N PHE A 268 -8.92 -15.77 12.45
CA PHE A 268 -8.35 -16.78 11.54
C PHE A 268 -7.14 -17.52 12.14
N PHE A 269 -6.67 -17.13 13.33
CA PHE A 269 -5.65 -17.86 14.08
C PHE A 269 -6.23 -18.84 15.10
N ALA A 270 -7.46 -18.65 15.54
CA ALA A 270 -8.07 -19.43 16.61
C ALA A 270 -9.33 -20.17 16.16
N ASP A 271 -10.09 -19.59 15.23
CA ASP A 271 -11.39 -20.09 14.82
C ASP A 271 -11.34 -20.69 13.41
N PRO A 272 -12.13 -21.74 13.13
CA PRO A 272 -12.23 -22.29 11.78
C PRO A 272 -12.94 -21.30 10.86
N LEU A 273 -12.42 -21.15 9.63
CA LEU A 273 -13.10 -20.35 8.62
C LEU A 273 -14.41 -21.00 8.15
N PRO A 274 -15.44 -20.20 7.84
CA PRO A 274 -16.72 -20.72 7.37
C PRO A 274 -16.56 -21.43 6.00
N LYS A 275 -17.21 -22.57 5.85
CA LYS A 275 -17.22 -23.38 4.62
C LYS A 275 -18.35 -22.97 3.68
N GLY A 276 -18.23 -23.36 2.41
CA GLY A 276 -19.25 -23.16 1.40
C GLY A 276 -18.89 -22.17 0.30
N ALA A 277 -17.80 -21.41 0.46
CA ALA A 277 -17.25 -20.59 -0.61
C ALA A 277 -16.41 -21.44 -1.57
N ASP A 278 -16.51 -21.19 -2.87
CA ASP A 278 -15.65 -21.77 -3.91
C ASP A 278 -14.55 -20.83 -4.39
N VAL A 279 -14.58 -19.59 -3.90
CA VAL A 279 -13.47 -18.63 -3.97
C VAL A 279 -13.29 -17.91 -2.63
N ILE A 280 -12.03 -17.81 -2.17
CA ILE A 280 -11.67 -17.04 -0.98
C ILE A 280 -10.71 -15.91 -1.38
N THR A 281 -10.92 -14.73 -0.84
CA THR A 281 -10.06 -13.56 -1.06
C THR A 281 -9.31 -13.19 0.22
N LEU A 282 -8.04 -12.81 0.04
CA LEU A 282 -7.17 -12.22 1.04
C LEU A 282 -6.65 -10.90 0.45
N VAL A 283 -7.32 -9.80 0.76
CA VAL A 283 -7.01 -8.49 0.18
C VAL A 283 -6.35 -7.61 1.22
N ARG A 284 -5.04 -7.40 1.08
CA ARG A 284 -4.20 -6.66 2.04
C ARG A 284 -4.26 -7.25 3.46
N VAL A 285 -4.04 -8.55 3.55
CA VAL A 285 -4.06 -9.31 4.81
C VAL A 285 -2.70 -9.88 5.15
N LEU A 286 -2.07 -10.61 4.20
CA LEU A 286 -0.89 -11.40 4.51
C LEU A 286 0.35 -10.54 4.79
N PHE A 287 0.46 -9.38 4.17
CA PHE A 287 1.63 -8.50 4.31
C PHE A 287 1.78 -7.93 5.74
N ASP A 288 0.72 -7.94 6.54
CA ASP A 288 0.72 -7.49 7.94
C ASP A 288 1.27 -8.54 8.92
N HIS A 289 1.58 -9.74 8.43
CA HIS A 289 1.95 -10.88 9.26
C HIS A 289 3.32 -11.48 8.89
N PRO A 290 4.08 -12.05 9.86
CA PRO A 290 5.29 -12.83 9.59
C PRO A 290 4.94 -14.15 8.90
N ASP A 291 5.95 -14.81 8.27
CA ASP A 291 5.75 -15.99 7.42
C ASP A 291 5.05 -17.16 8.12
N GLU A 292 5.36 -17.38 9.39
CA GLU A 292 4.77 -18.45 10.20
C GLU A 292 3.24 -18.24 10.37
N ARG A 293 2.83 -16.99 10.59
CA ARG A 293 1.41 -16.63 10.71
C ARG A 293 0.71 -16.66 9.36
N VAL A 294 1.38 -16.23 8.29
CA VAL A 294 0.85 -16.34 6.94
C VAL A 294 0.56 -17.79 6.58
N LEU A 295 1.44 -18.74 6.94
CA LEU A 295 1.20 -20.16 6.72
C LEU A 295 -0.03 -20.68 7.48
N LEU A 296 -0.28 -20.20 8.70
CA LEU A 296 -1.50 -20.56 9.46
C LEU A 296 -2.75 -20.05 8.73
N ILE A 297 -2.75 -18.80 8.29
CA ILE A 297 -3.88 -18.22 7.55
C ILE A 297 -4.13 -19.01 6.26
N LEU A 298 -3.07 -19.26 5.46
CA LEU A 298 -3.20 -19.98 4.20
C LEU A 298 -3.68 -21.42 4.38
N ARG A 299 -3.26 -22.11 5.42
CA ARG A 299 -3.77 -23.46 5.78
C ARG A 299 -5.23 -23.44 6.20
N ALA A 300 -5.65 -22.43 6.98
CA ALA A 300 -7.06 -22.25 7.34
C ALA A 300 -7.92 -21.99 6.09
N VAL A 301 -7.45 -21.16 5.16
CA VAL A 301 -8.09 -20.89 3.88
C VAL A 301 -8.16 -22.16 3.02
N HIS A 302 -7.09 -22.94 2.96
CA HIS A 302 -7.07 -24.21 2.21
C HIS A 302 -8.09 -25.20 2.77
N ALA A 303 -8.20 -25.33 4.09
CA ALA A 303 -9.14 -26.23 4.77
C ALA A 303 -10.61 -25.81 4.61
N ALA A 304 -10.87 -24.53 4.36
CA ALA A 304 -12.22 -24.00 4.14
C ALA A 304 -12.71 -24.14 2.69
N LEU A 305 -11.79 -24.21 1.73
CA LEU A 305 -12.10 -24.38 0.31
C LEU A 305 -12.43 -25.83 -0.04
N PRO A 306 -13.36 -26.07 -0.99
CA PRO A 306 -13.50 -27.38 -1.60
C PRO A 306 -12.28 -27.71 -2.50
N ALA A 307 -12.08 -28.98 -2.82
CA ALA A 307 -11.07 -29.38 -3.80
C ALA A 307 -11.25 -28.63 -5.12
N GLY A 308 -10.17 -28.06 -5.65
CA GLY A 308 -10.20 -27.19 -6.83
C GLY A 308 -10.74 -25.77 -6.59
N GLY A 309 -11.13 -25.42 -5.37
CA GLY A 309 -11.50 -24.06 -4.98
C GLY A 309 -10.35 -23.07 -5.19
N THR A 310 -10.67 -21.81 -5.29
CA THR A 310 -9.67 -20.76 -5.62
C THR A 310 -9.38 -19.87 -4.41
N VAL A 311 -8.11 -19.56 -4.18
CA VAL A 311 -7.72 -18.42 -3.35
C VAL A 311 -7.17 -17.28 -4.24
N LEU A 312 -7.53 -16.05 -3.93
CA LEU A 312 -6.96 -14.83 -4.48
C LEU A 312 -6.24 -14.07 -3.38
N VAL A 313 -4.96 -13.79 -3.59
CA VAL A 313 -4.14 -12.96 -2.70
C VAL A 313 -3.83 -11.66 -3.42
N SER A 314 -4.22 -10.53 -2.84
CA SER A 314 -4.04 -9.20 -3.42
C SER A 314 -3.32 -8.28 -2.44
N GLU A 315 -2.07 -7.89 -2.79
CA GLU A 315 -1.19 -7.10 -1.92
C GLU A 315 -0.22 -6.23 -2.72
N PRO A 316 0.30 -5.14 -2.10
CA PRO A 316 1.53 -4.53 -2.56
C PRO A 316 2.67 -5.55 -2.45
N MET A 317 3.40 -5.81 -3.54
CA MET A 317 4.46 -6.83 -3.53
C MET A 317 5.82 -6.22 -3.82
N SER A 318 6.85 -6.68 -3.09
CA SER A 318 8.26 -6.39 -3.35
C SER A 318 8.68 -6.84 -4.75
N GLY A 319 9.71 -6.21 -5.31
CA GLY A 319 10.24 -6.57 -6.62
C GLY A 319 9.23 -6.35 -7.76
N THR A 320 8.25 -5.46 -7.59
CA THR A 320 7.31 -5.10 -8.65
C THR A 320 8.02 -4.20 -9.67
N PRO A 321 8.15 -4.62 -10.95
CA PRO A 321 8.85 -3.84 -11.96
C PRO A 321 8.29 -2.43 -12.12
N GLY A 322 9.17 -1.41 -12.02
CA GLY A 322 8.80 0.01 -12.09
C GLY A 322 8.14 0.57 -10.84
N ALA A 323 8.00 -0.23 -9.78
CA ALA A 323 7.48 0.17 -8.48
C ALA A 323 8.30 -0.43 -7.31
N GLU A 324 9.57 -0.75 -7.56
CA GLU A 324 10.48 -1.37 -6.57
C GLU A 324 10.57 -0.52 -5.30
N ALA A 325 10.72 0.80 -5.45
CA ALA A 325 10.79 1.70 -4.29
C ALA A 325 9.50 1.72 -3.45
N ILE A 326 8.35 1.44 -4.05
CA ILE A 326 7.07 1.36 -3.32
C ILE A 326 7.04 0.05 -2.53
N GLY A 327 7.29 -1.09 -3.17
CA GLY A 327 7.26 -2.40 -2.54
C GLY A 327 8.36 -2.59 -1.49
N ASP A 328 9.58 -2.19 -1.82
CA ASP A 328 10.77 -2.51 -1.01
C ASP A 328 11.12 -1.39 -0.01
N ALA A 329 11.08 -0.12 -0.40
CA ALA A 329 11.44 0.97 0.51
C ALA A 329 10.24 1.47 1.31
N TYR A 330 9.16 1.90 0.64
CA TYR A 330 8.01 2.46 1.34
C TYR A 330 7.32 1.42 2.24
N TYR A 331 6.82 0.30 1.67
CA TYR A 331 6.17 -0.73 2.47
C TYR A 331 7.14 -1.46 3.41
N GLY A 332 8.41 -1.61 3.04
CA GLY A 332 9.43 -2.19 3.92
C GLY A 332 9.58 -1.44 5.24
N LEU A 333 9.71 -0.11 5.19
CA LEU A 333 9.82 0.71 6.40
C LEU A 333 8.47 0.96 7.08
N TYR A 334 7.39 1.08 6.32
CA TYR A 334 6.05 1.20 6.86
C TYR A 334 5.68 -0.01 7.74
N LEU A 335 5.89 -1.23 7.24
CA LEU A 335 5.63 -2.46 7.97
C LEU A 335 6.60 -2.68 9.14
N ALA A 336 7.86 -2.24 9.01
CA ALA A 336 8.80 -2.22 10.13
C ALA A 336 8.31 -1.31 11.26
N ALA A 337 7.74 -0.14 10.92
CA ALA A 337 7.13 0.76 11.89
C ALA A 337 5.84 0.18 12.50
N MET A 338 5.08 -0.61 11.75
CA MET A 338 3.93 -1.37 12.29
C MET A 338 4.35 -2.55 13.19
N GLY A 339 5.61 -2.98 13.14
CA GLY A 339 6.21 -3.91 14.08
C GLY A 339 6.19 -5.38 13.67
N ARG A 340 5.41 -5.84 12.69
CA ARG A 340 5.27 -7.30 12.42
C ARG A 340 5.15 -7.72 10.97
N GLY A 341 4.78 -6.85 10.06
CA GLY A 341 4.54 -7.19 8.67
C GLY A 341 5.82 -7.27 7.84
N ARG A 342 5.71 -7.84 6.65
CA ARG A 342 6.75 -7.72 5.62
C ARG A 342 6.15 -7.76 4.22
N SER A 343 6.68 -6.91 3.35
CA SER A 343 6.40 -6.99 1.93
C SER A 343 7.10 -8.23 1.33
N ARG A 344 6.41 -8.96 0.47
CA ARG A 344 6.90 -10.19 -0.16
C ARG A 344 6.90 -10.07 -1.67
N THR A 345 7.86 -10.72 -2.30
CA THR A 345 7.83 -10.92 -3.75
C THR A 345 6.76 -11.95 -4.15
N PRO A 346 6.28 -11.94 -5.40
CA PRO A 346 5.38 -12.99 -5.89
C PRO A 346 5.92 -14.41 -5.69
N ALA A 347 7.24 -14.60 -5.86
CA ALA A 347 7.87 -15.90 -5.67
C ALA A 347 7.85 -16.36 -4.20
N GLN A 348 8.03 -15.45 -3.25
CA GLN A 348 7.92 -15.79 -1.82
C GLN A 348 6.48 -16.15 -1.43
N LEU A 349 5.47 -15.39 -1.92
CA LEU A 349 4.07 -15.72 -1.69
C LEU A 349 3.68 -17.04 -2.35
N GLN A 350 4.17 -17.31 -3.56
CA GLN A 350 3.98 -18.59 -4.22
C GLN A 350 4.52 -19.75 -3.37
N ALA A 351 5.74 -19.64 -2.83
CA ALA A 351 6.32 -20.66 -1.98
C ALA A 351 5.48 -20.93 -0.72
N LEU A 352 4.93 -19.87 -0.09
CA LEU A 352 4.04 -20.00 1.07
C LEU A 352 2.70 -20.66 0.71
N LEU A 353 2.12 -20.32 -0.44
CA LEU A 353 0.91 -20.96 -0.96
C LEU A 353 1.13 -22.45 -1.21
N GLU A 354 2.24 -22.81 -1.86
CA GLU A 354 2.59 -24.21 -2.13
C GLU A 354 2.82 -25.00 -0.82
N GLN A 355 3.49 -24.42 0.17
CA GLN A 355 3.66 -25.01 1.51
C GLN A 355 2.33 -25.19 2.27
N ALA A 356 1.32 -24.37 1.96
CA ALA A 356 -0.02 -24.49 2.54
C ALA A 356 -0.91 -25.49 1.83
N GLY A 357 -0.46 -26.14 0.72
CA GLY A 357 -1.20 -27.16 -0.02
C GLY A 357 -1.85 -26.66 -1.32
N PHE A 358 -1.66 -25.39 -1.65
CA PHE A 358 -2.16 -24.86 -2.92
C PHE A 358 -1.27 -25.24 -4.11
N ASN A 359 -1.88 -25.34 -5.27
CA ASN A 359 -1.21 -25.60 -6.54
C ASN A 359 -1.66 -24.61 -7.62
N ARG A 360 -1.07 -24.70 -8.83
CA ARG A 360 -1.40 -23.82 -9.97
C ARG A 360 -1.36 -22.34 -9.61
N VAL A 361 -0.34 -21.94 -8.84
CA VAL A 361 -0.15 -20.54 -8.46
C VAL A 361 0.18 -19.71 -9.70
N ALA A 362 -0.57 -18.64 -9.93
CA ALA A 362 -0.39 -17.76 -11.08
C ALA A 362 -0.46 -16.29 -10.65
N LEU A 363 0.52 -15.51 -11.11
CA LEU A 363 0.50 -14.07 -10.98
C LEU A 363 -0.37 -13.49 -12.09
N LEU A 364 -1.44 -12.80 -11.72
CA LEU A 364 -2.37 -12.20 -12.66
C LEU A 364 -1.93 -10.79 -13.06
N PRO A 365 -2.15 -10.36 -14.31
CA PRO A 365 -1.87 -9.00 -14.73
C PRO A 365 -2.84 -8.01 -14.07
N THR A 366 -2.31 -6.91 -13.52
CA THR A 366 -3.07 -5.77 -13.02
C THR A 366 -2.71 -4.53 -13.84
N ARG A 367 -3.64 -3.57 -13.98
CA ARG A 367 -3.39 -2.33 -14.74
C ARG A 367 -2.45 -1.39 -14.00
N LEU A 368 -2.52 -1.38 -12.67
CA LEU A 368 -1.69 -0.56 -11.80
C LEU A 368 -0.98 -1.44 -10.76
N PRO A 369 0.06 -2.20 -11.17
CA PRO A 369 0.76 -3.14 -10.28
C PRO A 369 1.45 -2.47 -9.09
N LEU A 370 1.65 -1.14 -9.15
CA LEU A 370 2.16 -0.35 -8.03
C LEU A 370 1.19 -0.27 -6.84
N GLN A 371 -0.12 -0.38 -7.09
CA GLN A 371 -1.15 -0.34 -6.03
C GLN A 371 -1.34 -1.71 -5.39
N THR A 372 -1.44 -2.73 -6.24
CA THR A 372 -1.58 -4.12 -5.81
C THR A 372 -1.25 -5.08 -6.95
N ARG A 373 -0.75 -6.26 -6.59
CA ARG A 373 -0.61 -7.41 -7.49
C ARG A 373 -1.50 -8.53 -6.99
N VAL A 374 -1.94 -9.37 -7.89
CA VAL A 374 -2.89 -10.45 -7.59
C VAL A 374 -2.28 -11.79 -7.92
N LEU A 375 -2.25 -12.70 -6.95
CA LEU A 375 -1.97 -14.12 -7.14
C LEU A 375 -3.27 -14.91 -7.05
N SER A 376 -3.44 -15.87 -7.94
CA SER A 376 -4.47 -16.90 -7.82
C SER A 376 -3.84 -18.26 -7.59
N ALA A 377 -4.46 -19.11 -6.77
CA ALA A 377 -4.03 -20.48 -6.57
C ALA A 377 -5.25 -21.40 -6.38
N ARG A 378 -5.05 -22.73 -6.55
CA ARG A 378 -6.09 -23.75 -6.39
C ARG A 378 -5.83 -24.60 -5.17
N ALA A 379 -6.87 -24.89 -4.40
CA ALA A 379 -6.82 -25.91 -3.36
C ALA A 379 -6.63 -27.29 -4.02
N GLY A 380 -5.67 -28.06 -3.52
CA GLY A 380 -5.36 -29.41 -4.01
C GLY A 380 -6.41 -30.44 -3.67
#